data_829fb7fe8e3d9c5e3ff586d863769f7b
#
_entry.id   829fb7fe8e3d9c5e3ff586d863769f7b
#
_cell.length_a   1.000
_cell.length_b   1.000
_cell.length_c   1.000
_cell.angle_alpha   90.00
_cell.angle_beta   90.00
_cell.angle_gamma   90.00
#
_symmetry.space_group_name_H-M   'P 1'
#
loop_
_entity.id
_entity.type
_entity.pdbx_description
1 polymer ?
#
loop_
_entity_poly.entity_id
_entity_poly.type
_entity_poly.pdbx_seq_one_letter_code
_entity_poly.pdbx_strand_id
1 'polypeptide(L)'
;MEFNLADLIESVSDAVPEREAVIYGDHRVTYAQLDERATRLAHYLLANGIGEGDHIGLYLYNSIAYLEGTLAAFKIRAVPININYRYVEEELHYLFDNADLAAVIHHREFAPRVAAVAPRVPGLRLLLAVDDDTDADISVSRSTAYEPAVASGSTARDFAPRSGGDLYILYTGGTTGMPKGVMWRHEDLLFAALMGGNPYGAPPERPEQVAENAKNNAVITALPVAPLMHGAAQWTALIYLLSGGKIVLTPTKRFDPDLIWRLVGQEKVNVISIVGDAMGRPLAEALEQPGASYDTSSVFAVGSGGATYSEGVKAQLKAQLPNAVFLDSFGGSEGGNQGRSVPERPPDSPGPRFNADETTAVLDDDLKPLPPGTGKVGLLARKGRIPLGYYKDPEKTAKTFIEAHGERWVVAGDMAMIEADGTITLLGRGSNCINSGGEKIFPEEVEAALRSHLAVFDAVVVGVPDTRWGERVAAVVQARPGQTATLEELDAHCRTKVAGYKVPRELHLVDEIVRQPSGKPDYTWAKEIASGAAAASGGGA
;
A
#
# COMPACT_ATOMS: atom_id res chain seq x y z
N MET A 1 -19.90 22.81 3.86
CA MET A 1 -18.67 21.98 4.00
C MET A 1 -18.35 21.40 2.62
N GLU A 2 -17.09 21.31 2.24
CA GLU A 2 -16.64 20.58 1.05
C GLU A 2 -16.18 19.16 1.44
N PHE A 3 -15.87 18.31 0.45
CA PHE A 3 -15.29 16.99 0.72
C PHE A 3 -13.80 17.09 1.09
N ASN A 4 -13.50 17.81 2.17
CA ASN A 4 -12.15 17.89 2.76
C ASN A 4 -11.98 16.84 3.86
N LEU A 5 -10.87 16.10 3.88
CA LEU A 5 -10.65 14.99 4.82
C LEU A 5 -10.63 15.42 6.28
N ALA A 6 -10.11 16.62 6.59
CA ALA A 6 -10.15 17.12 7.97
C ALA A 6 -11.58 17.45 8.41
N ASP A 7 -12.35 18.18 7.58
CA ASP A 7 -13.74 18.54 7.89
C ASP A 7 -14.60 17.28 8.09
N LEU A 8 -14.40 16.27 7.23
CA LEU A 8 -15.14 15.01 7.32
C LEU A 8 -14.80 14.25 8.60
N ILE A 9 -13.53 14.15 8.97
CA ILE A 9 -13.12 13.44 10.20
C ILE A 9 -13.55 14.22 11.45
N GLU A 10 -13.48 15.57 11.45
CA GLU A 10 -14.03 16.39 12.51
C GLU A 10 -15.53 16.14 12.69
N SER A 11 -16.29 16.08 11.59
CA SER A 11 -17.75 15.81 11.64
C SER A 11 -18.06 14.40 12.16
N VAL A 12 -17.24 13.40 11.82
CA VAL A 12 -17.36 12.04 12.38
C VAL A 12 -17.02 12.05 13.87
N SER A 13 -15.97 12.76 14.28
CA SER A 13 -15.58 12.88 15.69
C SER A 13 -16.70 13.51 16.54
N ASP A 14 -17.40 14.50 16.00
CA ASP A 14 -18.55 15.10 16.65
C ASP A 14 -19.77 14.17 16.72
N ALA A 15 -19.94 13.33 15.71
CA ALA A 15 -21.06 12.40 15.64
C ALA A 15 -20.91 11.19 16.58
N VAL A 16 -19.65 10.74 16.83
CA VAL A 16 -19.34 9.53 17.62
C VAL A 16 -18.16 9.74 18.59
N PRO A 17 -18.16 10.81 19.42
CA PRO A 17 -16.99 11.27 20.18
C PRO A 17 -16.41 10.21 21.13
N GLU A 18 -17.26 9.39 21.74
CA GLU A 18 -16.88 8.40 22.75
C GLU A 18 -16.46 7.04 22.17
N ARG A 19 -16.61 6.85 20.84
CA ARG A 19 -16.15 5.61 20.22
C ARG A 19 -14.63 5.55 20.24
N GLU A 20 -14.08 4.36 20.48
CA GLU A 20 -12.66 4.09 20.25
C GLU A 20 -12.35 4.26 18.76
N ALA A 21 -11.40 5.12 18.43
CA ALA A 21 -10.93 5.37 17.07
C ALA A 21 -9.68 4.55 16.77
N VAL A 22 -8.71 4.53 17.70
CA VAL A 22 -7.42 3.87 17.50
C VAL A 22 -7.00 3.12 18.75
N ILE A 23 -6.50 1.90 18.56
CA ILE A 23 -5.82 1.09 19.57
C ILE A 23 -4.39 0.82 19.12
N TYR A 24 -3.44 1.05 20.02
CA TYR A 24 -2.03 0.75 19.82
C TYR A 24 -1.42 0.22 21.14
N GLY A 25 -1.19 -1.09 21.21
CA GLY A 25 -0.84 -1.75 22.47
C GLY A 25 -1.94 -1.56 23.51
N ASP A 26 -1.57 -1.04 24.68
CA ASP A 26 -2.52 -0.73 25.77
C ASP A 26 -3.17 0.65 25.63
N HIS A 27 -2.72 1.47 24.67
CA HIS A 27 -3.27 2.82 24.45
C HIS A 27 -4.55 2.75 23.63
N ARG A 28 -5.61 3.36 24.16
CA ARG A 28 -6.93 3.48 23.53
C ARG A 28 -7.29 4.94 23.41
N VAL A 29 -7.60 5.36 22.20
CA VAL A 29 -7.92 6.77 21.90
C VAL A 29 -9.29 6.83 21.25
N THR A 30 -10.18 7.63 21.83
CA THR A 30 -11.51 7.87 21.26
C THR A 30 -11.43 8.88 20.10
N TYR A 31 -12.52 9.00 19.33
CA TYR A 31 -12.61 10.00 18.27
C TYR A 31 -12.39 11.42 18.79
N ALA A 32 -13.03 11.77 19.93
CA ALA A 32 -12.84 13.08 20.57
C ALA A 32 -11.38 13.32 20.96
N GLN A 33 -10.73 12.32 21.55
CA GLN A 33 -9.33 12.42 21.96
C GLN A 33 -8.37 12.52 20.77
N LEU A 34 -8.59 11.73 19.72
CA LEU A 34 -7.79 11.78 18.51
C LEU A 34 -7.88 13.16 17.84
N ASP A 35 -9.10 13.69 17.73
CA ASP A 35 -9.35 14.99 17.15
C ASP A 35 -8.76 16.14 17.99
N GLU A 36 -8.93 16.09 19.31
CA GLU A 36 -8.35 17.08 20.23
C GLU A 36 -6.82 17.10 20.10
N ARG A 37 -6.16 15.94 20.13
CA ARG A 37 -4.70 15.85 20.04
C ARG A 37 -4.19 16.34 18.69
N ALA A 38 -4.87 15.96 17.60
CA ALA A 38 -4.56 16.46 16.25
C ALA A 38 -4.78 17.99 16.15
N THR A 39 -5.83 18.53 16.80
CA THR A 39 -6.10 19.98 16.86
C THR A 39 -4.98 20.72 17.61
N ARG A 40 -4.57 20.21 18.76
CA ARG A 40 -3.45 20.77 19.54
C ARG A 40 -2.15 20.76 18.74
N LEU A 41 -1.83 19.63 18.09
CA LEU A 41 -0.66 19.53 17.22
C LEU A 41 -0.72 20.52 16.07
N ALA A 42 -1.88 20.69 15.42
CA ALA A 42 -2.10 21.65 14.35
C ALA A 42 -1.80 23.09 14.79
N HIS A 43 -2.27 23.50 15.99
CA HIS A 43 -1.94 24.81 16.56
C HIS A 43 -0.46 24.97 16.89
N TYR A 44 0.18 23.91 17.39
CA TYR A 44 1.62 23.96 17.64
C TYR A 44 2.41 24.16 16.33
N LEU A 45 2.02 23.46 15.27
CA LEU A 45 2.61 23.59 13.93
C LEU A 45 2.45 25.02 13.40
N LEU A 46 1.23 25.59 13.47
CA LEU A 46 0.97 26.99 13.06
C LEU A 46 1.81 27.99 13.86
N ALA A 47 1.91 27.82 15.19
CA ALA A 47 2.71 28.69 16.06
C ALA A 47 4.21 28.65 15.73
N ASN A 48 4.68 27.57 15.07
CA ASN A 48 6.05 27.40 14.60
C ASN A 48 6.22 27.67 13.10
N GLY A 49 5.25 28.35 12.47
CA GLY A 49 5.32 28.80 11.09
C GLY A 49 5.11 27.68 10.05
N ILE A 50 4.47 26.57 10.42
CA ILE A 50 4.06 25.51 9.50
C ILE A 50 2.56 25.66 9.21
N GLY A 51 2.17 25.77 7.95
CA GLY A 51 0.78 26.05 7.57
C GLY A 51 0.42 25.57 6.18
N GLU A 52 -0.52 26.27 5.54
CA GLU A 52 -1.06 25.92 4.22
C GLU A 52 0.05 25.71 3.18
N GLY A 53 0.01 24.57 2.50
CA GLY A 53 0.96 24.19 1.47
C GLY A 53 2.31 23.70 1.97
N ASP A 54 2.63 23.82 3.27
CA ASP A 54 3.85 23.22 3.84
C ASP A 54 3.76 21.71 3.89
N HIS A 55 4.87 21.02 3.67
CA HIS A 55 4.93 19.56 3.72
C HIS A 55 5.51 19.08 5.05
N ILE A 56 4.81 18.11 5.67
CA ILE A 56 5.15 17.55 6.97
C ILE A 56 5.53 16.08 6.79
N GLY A 57 6.80 15.76 6.98
CA GLY A 57 7.30 14.39 6.91
C GLY A 57 6.90 13.56 8.13
N LEU A 58 6.36 12.36 7.90
CA LEU A 58 6.02 11.38 8.92
C LEU A 58 7.03 10.23 8.86
N TYR A 59 8.11 10.34 9.64
CA TYR A 59 9.19 9.35 9.73
C TYR A 59 8.99 8.47 10.97
N LEU A 60 7.93 7.67 10.91
CA LEU A 60 7.37 6.96 12.06
C LEU A 60 7.08 5.48 11.71
N TYR A 61 7.20 4.60 12.70
CA TYR A 61 6.50 3.31 12.70
C TYR A 61 4.99 3.50 12.86
N ASN A 62 4.23 2.42 12.80
CA ASN A 62 2.83 2.45 13.18
C ASN A 62 2.69 3.00 14.60
N SER A 63 1.91 4.04 14.76
CA SER A 63 1.67 4.69 16.05
C SER A 63 0.46 5.62 15.96
N ILE A 64 -0.09 6.01 17.08
CA ILE A 64 -1.15 7.02 17.16
C ILE A 64 -0.63 8.35 16.63
N ALA A 65 0.63 8.72 16.93
CA ALA A 65 1.26 9.95 16.45
C ALA A 65 1.32 10.04 14.89
N TYR A 66 1.37 8.91 14.19
CA TYR A 66 1.28 8.90 12.72
C TYR A 66 -0.07 9.45 12.24
N LEU A 67 -1.16 9.00 12.84
CA LEU A 67 -2.51 9.45 12.50
C LEU A 67 -2.75 10.88 12.99
N GLU A 68 -2.31 11.23 14.20
CA GLU A 68 -2.39 12.60 14.70
C GLU A 68 -1.65 13.59 13.80
N GLY A 69 -0.43 13.25 13.36
CA GLY A 69 0.36 14.07 12.44
C GLY A 69 -0.32 14.22 11.06
N THR A 70 -0.91 13.15 10.55
CA THR A 70 -1.69 13.19 9.30
C THR A 70 -2.89 14.12 9.43
N LEU A 71 -3.68 13.96 10.49
CA LEU A 71 -4.87 14.78 10.73
C LEU A 71 -4.53 16.25 11.04
N ALA A 72 -3.48 16.49 11.82
CA ALA A 72 -3.00 17.85 12.10
C ALA A 72 -2.57 18.57 10.82
N ALA A 73 -1.87 17.87 9.91
CA ALA A 73 -1.52 18.43 8.59
C ALA A 73 -2.78 18.82 7.81
N PHE A 74 -3.77 17.93 7.71
CA PHE A 74 -5.03 18.23 7.03
C PHE A 74 -5.76 19.43 7.65
N LYS A 75 -5.77 19.57 8.98
CA LYS A 75 -6.45 20.67 9.70
C LYS A 75 -5.92 22.06 9.31
N ILE A 76 -4.64 22.18 9.04
CA ILE A 76 -3.97 23.45 8.68
C ILE A 76 -3.67 23.56 7.17
N ARG A 77 -4.28 22.69 6.34
CA ARG A 77 -4.07 22.63 4.89
C ARG A 77 -2.62 22.39 4.49
N ALA A 78 -1.82 21.80 5.40
CA ALA A 78 -0.50 21.27 5.11
C ALA A 78 -0.60 19.85 4.54
N VAL A 79 0.49 19.36 3.94
CA VAL A 79 0.52 18.11 3.21
C VAL A 79 1.32 17.06 3.98
N PRO A 80 0.72 15.97 4.47
CA PRO A 80 1.46 14.88 5.10
C PRO A 80 2.25 14.09 4.05
N ILE A 81 3.52 13.83 4.33
CA ILE A 81 4.44 13.07 3.49
C ILE A 81 4.88 11.81 4.23
N ASN A 82 4.54 10.64 3.71
CA ASN A 82 5.00 9.38 4.25
C ASN A 82 6.49 9.17 3.98
N ILE A 83 7.25 8.80 5.03
CA ILE A 83 8.67 8.49 4.92
C ILE A 83 8.89 7.03 5.27
N ASN A 84 9.57 6.30 4.41
CA ASN A 84 9.95 4.92 4.68
C ASN A 84 11.02 4.88 5.78
N TYR A 85 10.69 4.30 6.94
CA TYR A 85 11.58 4.23 8.09
C TYR A 85 12.83 3.35 7.87
N ARG A 86 12.89 2.61 6.76
CA ARG A 86 14.05 1.80 6.38
C ARG A 86 15.10 2.59 5.59
N TYR A 87 14.75 3.79 5.10
CA TYR A 87 15.67 4.60 4.33
C TYR A 87 16.91 4.97 5.14
N VAL A 88 18.05 4.89 4.47
CA VAL A 88 19.33 5.38 4.97
C VAL A 88 19.52 6.87 4.64
N GLU A 89 20.60 7.48 5.11
CA GLU A 89 20.79 8.94 5.08
C GLU A 89 20.65 9.57 3.69
N GLU A 90 21.18 8.94 2.63
CA GLU A 90 21.11 9.51 1.27
C GLU A 90 19.69 9.42 0.69
N GLU A 91 18.97 8.34 0.96
CA GLU A 91 17.58 8.21 0.55
C GLU A 91 16.68 9.20 1.31
N LEU A 92 16.94 9.39 2.61
CA LEU A 92 16.25 10.39 3.42
C LEU A 92 16.55 11.81 2.95
N HIS A 93 17.81 12.12 2.64
CA HIS A 93 18.17 13.42 2.09
C HIS A 93 17.43 13.71 0.79
N TYR A 94 17.45 12.74 -0.14
CA TYR A 94 16.69 12.87 -1.37
C TYR A 94 15.21 13.16 -1.12
N LEU A 95 14.57 12.38 -0.25
CA LEU A 95 13.13 12.52 0.00
C LEU A 95 12.82 13.85 0.70
N PHE A 96 13.60 14.25 1.69
CA PHE A 96 13.39 15.49 2.43
C PHE A 96 13.52 16.72 1.52
N ASP A 97 14.53 16.72 0.64
CA ASP A 97 14.76 17.79 -0.34
C ASP A 97 13.72 17.77 -1.47
N ASN A 98 13.47 16.60 -2.08
CA ASN A 98 12.51 16.47 -3.16
C ASN A 98 11.10 16.83 -2.73
N ALA A 99 10.71 16.44 -1.49
CA ALA A 99 9.41 16.73 -0.92
C ALA A 99 9.31 18.14 -0.30
N ASP A 100 10.34 19.00 -0.36
CA ASP A 100 10.35 20.33 0.28
C ASP A 100 9.84 20.29 1.73
N LEU A 101 10.36 19.37 2.54
CA LEU A 101 9.86 19.23 3.90
C LEU A 101 10.12 20.47 4.73
N ALA A 102 9.06 21.03 5.29
CA ALA A 102 9.09 22.14 6.26
C ALA A 102 9.18 21.66 7.71
N ALA A 103 8.60 20.50 8.00
CA ALA A 103 8.66 19.86 9.30
C ALA A 103 8.81 18.34 9.16
N VAL A 104 9.38 17.69 10.20
CA VAL A 104 9.42 16.22 10.30
C VAL A 104 8.99 15.82 11.71
N ILE A 105 8.04 14.89 11.77
CA ILE A 105 7.67 14.16 12.99
C ILE A 105 8.33 12.78 12.88
N HIS A 106 9.19 12.44 13.83
CA HIS A 106 9.95 11.20 13.79
C HIS A 106 9.98 10.47 15.11
N HIS A 107 10.14 9.15 15.10
CA HIS A 107 10.44 8.42 16.33
C HIS A 107 11.83 8.78 16.86
N ARG A 108 11.96 8.71 18.19
CA ARG A 108 13.20 9.05 18.90
C ARG A 108 14.41 8.30 18.36
N GLU A 109 14.29 7.01 18.07
CA GLU A 109 15.40 6.20 17.54
C GLU A 109 15.98 6.73 16.23
N PHE A 110 15.20 7.50 15.47
CA PHE A 110 15.65 8.09 14.20
C PHE A 110 16.38 9.44 14.37
N ALA A 111 16.49 9.97 15.58
CA ALA A 111 17.14 11.25 15.83
C ALA A 111 18.58 11.33 15.25
N PRO A 112 19.44 10.30 15.35
CA PRO A 112 20.77 10.36 14.73
C PRO A 112 20.73 10.50 13.19
N ARG A 113 19.82 9.78 12.50
CA ARG A 113 19.65 9.89 11.05
C ARG A 113 19.10 11.26 10.65
N VAL A 114 18.10 11.75 11.38
CA VAL A 114 17.54 13.08 11.18
C VAL A 114 18.61 14.16 11.38
N ALA A 115 19.46 14.03 12.40
CA ALA A 115 20.58 14.94 12.67
C ALA A 115 21.60 14.99 11.52
N ALA A 116 21.86 13.86 10.87
CA ALA A 116 22.77 13.80 9.73
C ALA A 116 22.19 14.45 8.45
N VAL A 117 20.87 14.39 8.28
CA VAL A 117 20.19 14.84 7.05
C VAL A 117 19.67 16.27 7.16
N ALA A 118 19.07 16.66 8.28
CA ALA A 118 18.39 17.95 8.46
C ALA A 118 19.24 19.17 8.09
N PRO A 119 20.55 19.25 8.42
CA PRO A 119 21.37 20.41 8.04
C PRO A 119 21.56 20.59 6.53
N ARG A 120 21.29 19.54 5.75
CA ARG A 120 21.41 19.52 4.29
C ARG A 120 20.11 19.96 3.59
N VAL A 121 19.02 20.21 4.34
CA VAL A 121 17.68 20.57 3.84
C VAL A 121 17.29 21.95 4.38
N PRO A 122 17.62 23.03 3.64
CA PRO A 122 17.45 24.41 4.14
C PRO A 122 16.01 24.81 4.46
N GLY A 123 15.02 24.18 3.83
CA GLY A 123 13.58 24.44 4.06
C GLY A 123 13.04 23.84 5.35
N LEU A 124 13.76 22.91 5.98
CA LEU A 124 13.31 22.20 7.18
C LEU A 124 13.44 23.08 8.43
N ARG A 125 12.31 23.42 9.04
CA ARG A 125 12.21 24.43 10.12
C ARG A 125 11.88 23.83 11.48
N LEU A 126 11.20 22.66 11.49
CA LEU A 126 10.69 22.06 12.71
C LEU A 126 10.91 20.55 12.73
N LEU A 127 11.42 20.06 13.85
CA LEU A 127 11.60 18.64 14.12
C LEU A 127 10.90 18.27 15.43
N LEU A 128 10.03 17.25 15.38
CA LEU A 128 9.32 16.71 16.55
C LEU A 128 9.70 15.25 16.75
N ALA A 129 10.13 14.90 17.95
CA ALA A 129 10.50 13.53 18.31
C ALA A 129 9.42 12.87 19.16
N VAL A 130 8.84 11.81 18.63
CA VAL A 130 7.89 10.92 19.32
C VAL A 130 8.68 9.90 20.14
N ASP A 131 8.29 9.69 21.38
CA ASP A 131 8.91 8.68 22.25
C ASP A 131 8.62 7.26 21.73
N ASP A 132 9.60 6.37 21.85
CA ASP A 132 9.54 5.00 21.31
C ASP A 132 10.24 3.98 22.21
N ASP A 133 10.36 4.29 23.50
CA ASP A 133 11.01 3.48 24.52
C ASP A 133 12.52 3.21 24.29
N THR A 134 13.16 3.94 23.35
CA THR A 134 14.61 3.92 23.18
C THR A 134 15.30 5.06 23.96
N ASP A 135 16.60 4.89 24.24
CA ASP A 135 17.42 5.90 24.93
C ASP A 135 18.10 6.89 23.96
N ALA A 136 17.68 6.94 22.70
CA ALA A 136 18.29 7.82 21.71
C ALA A 136 18.14 9.30 22.12
N ASP A 137 19.25 10.05 22.05
CA ASP A 137 19.27 11.47 22.42
C ASP A 137 18.68 12.33 21.31
N ILE A 138 17.50 12.90 21.55
CA ILE A 138 16.82 13.79 20.59
C ILE A 138 17.51 15.16 20.45
N SER A 139 18.41 15.53 21.37
CA SER A 139 19.14 16.81 21.30
C SER A 139 20.08 16.85 20.11
N VAL A 140 20.59 15.69 19.64
CA VAL A 140 21.49 15.62 18.47
C VAL A 140 20.82 16.12 17.17
N SER A 141 19.50 15.90 17.04
CA SER A 141 18.70 16.42 15.94
C SER A 141 18.07 17.78 16.21
N ARG A 142 18.24 18.32 17.42
CA ARG A 142 17.55 19.53 17.89
C ARG A 142 16.03 19.43 17.82
N SER A 143 15.50 18.22 17.97
CA SER A 143 14.06 17.99 17.95
C SER A 143 13.41 18.41 19.26
N THR A 144 12.21 18.93 19.17
CA THR A 144 11.33 19.14 20.34
C THR A 144 10.59 17.84 20.65
N ALA A 145 10.41 17.54 21.93
CA ALA A 145 9.62 16.39 22.35
C ALA A 145 8.14 16.54 21.93
N TYR A 146 7.58 15.48 21.35
CA TYR A 146 6.24 15.49 20.76
C TYR A 146 5.13 15.78 21.77
N GLU A 147 5.09 15.07 22.90
CA GLU A 147 4.01 15.20 23.87
C GLU A 147 3.91 16.62 24.50
N PRO A 148 5.01 17.25 24.93
CA PRO A 148 4.97 18.65 25.35
C PRO A 148 4.52 19.62 24.25
N ALA A 149 4.92 19.35 22.98
CA ALA A 149 4.48 20.16 21.85
C ALA A 149 2.95 20.07 21.66
N VAL A 150 2.40 18.86 21.64
CA VAL A 150 0.94 18.63 21.55
C VAL A 150 0.23 19.30 22.75
N ALA A 151 0.72 19.08 23.97
CA ALA A 151 0.08 19.62 25.16
C ALA A 151 0.01 21.18 25.20
N SER A 152 0.93 21.86 24.52
CA SER A 152 0.99 23.32 24.47
C SER A 152 0.01 23.96 23.48
N GLY A 153 -0.54 23.19 22.53
CA GLY A 153 -1.45 23.72 21.52
C GLY A 153 -2.87 23.97 22.04
N SER A 154 -3.60 24.84 21.35
CA SER A 154 -5.02 25.13 21.62
C SER A 154 -5.91 23.95 21.18
N THR A 155 -7.06 23.79 21.83
CA THR A 155 -8.11 22.84 21.46
C THR A 155 -9.17 23.45 20.53
N ALA A 156 -9.10 24.72 20.23
CA ALA A 156 -10.08 25.41 19.40
C ALA A 156 -9.95 24.97 17.93
N ARG A 157 -11.07 24.71 17.27
CA ARG A 157 -11.10 24.43 15.84
C ARG A 157 -11.32 25.71 15.02
N ASP A 158 -10.48 26.73 15.24
CA ASP A 158 -10.53 28.04 14.61
C ASP A 158 -9.58 28.20 13.42
N PHE A 159 -9.47 27.14 12.64
CA PHE A 159 -8.65 27.09 11.44
C PHE A 159 -9.28 27.82 10.25
N ALA A 160 -8.44 28.23 9.29
CA ALA A 160 -8.92 28.78 8.02
C ALA A 160 -9.83 27.76 7.28
N PRO A 161 -10.79 28.24 6.47
CA PRO A 161 -11.63 27.38 5.65
C PRO A 161 -10.79 26.46 4.76
N ARG A 162 -11.16 25.19 4.70
CA ARG A 162 -10.50 24.14 3.94
C ARG A 162 -11.26 23.87 2.64
N SER A 163 -10.58 23.21 1.70
CA SER A 163 -11.15 22.88 0.39
C SER A 163 -11.01 21.40 0.08
N GLY A 164 -11.97 20.84 -0.69
CA GLY A 164 -11.83 19.53 -1.30
C GLY A 164 -10.64 19.42 -2.27
N GLY A 165 -10.12 20.57 -2.71
CA GLY A 165 -8.90 20.69 -3.52
C GLY A 165 -7.59 20.66 -2.75
N ASP A 166 -7.60 20.65 -1.41
CA ASP A 166 -6.38 20.54 -0.60
C ASP A 166 -5.62 19.23 -0.92
N LEU A 167 -4.29 19.26 -0.75
CA LEU A 167 -3.43 18.19 -1.24
C LEU A 167 -3.14 17.11 -0.20
N TYR A 168 -3.09 15.89 -0.69
CA TYR A 168 -2.48 14.73 -0.09
C TYR A 168 -1.41 14.20 -1.05
N ILE A 169 -0.19 13.98 -0.58
CA ILE A 169 0.90 13.45 -1.41
C ILE A 169 1.39 12.14 -0.82
N LEU A 170 1.33 11.08 -1.63
CA LEU A 170 1.83 9.76 -1.26
C LEU A 170 3.13 9.46 -2.00
N TYR A 171 4.24 9.39 -1.27
CA TYR A 171 5.51 8.94 -1.83
C TYR A 171 5.53 7.42 -1.98
N THR A 172 5.84 6.95 -3.17
CA THR A 172 5.89 5.52 -3.51
C THR A 172 7.30 5.12 -3.91
N GLY A 173 7.78 4.00 -3.38
CA GLY A 173 8.99 3.35 -3.91
C GLY A 173 8.70 2.81 -5.30
N GLY A 174 9.36 3.39 -6.32
CA GLY A 174 9.31 2.84 -7.68
C GLY A 174 10.17 1.59 -7.79
N THR A 175 9.76 0.64 -8.63
CA THR A 175 10.57 -0.54 -8.97
C THR A 175 11.84 -0.18 -9.76
N THR A 176 11.96 1.07 -10.23
CA THR A 176 12.97 1.52 -11.18
C THR A 176 13.60 2.89 -10.86
N GLY A 177 13.60 3.33 -9.58
CA GLY A 177 14.19 4.62 -9.25
C GLY A 177 13.82 5.18 -7.89
N MET A 178 14.21 6.43 -7.66
CA MET A 178 13.94 7.15 -6.41
C MET A 178 12.43 7.34 -6.19
N PRO A 179 11.99 7.41 -4.92
CA PRO A 179 10.58 7.59 -4.57
C PRO A 179 9.97 8.85 -5.20
N LYS A 180 8.69 8.77 -5.58
CA LYS A 180 7.94 9.87 -6.22
C LYS A 180 6.66 10.14 -5.46
N GLY A 181 6.35 11.41 -5.27
CA GLY A 181 5.13 11.86 -4.60
C GLY A 181 3.95 11.93 -5.56
N VAL A 182 2.95 11.09 -5.38
CA VAL A 182 1.69 11.11 -6.15
C VAL A 182 0.75 12.11 -5.49
N MET A 183 0.35 13.15 -6.24
CA MET A 183 -0.46 14.27 -5.73
C MET A 183 -1.95 14.00 -5.95
N TRP A 184 -2.71 13.93 -4.87
CA TRP A 184 -4.16 13.82 -4.87
C TRP A 184 -4.82 15.07 -4.28
N ARG A 185 -5.98 15.46 -4.82
CA ARG A 185 -6.91 16.32 -4.09
C ARG A 185 -7.64 15.49 -3.05
N HIS A 186 -8.00 16.06 -1.91
CA HIS A 186 -8.74 15.37 -0.87
C HIS A 186 -10.03 14.74 -1.39
N GLU A 187 -10.82 15.48 -2.17
CA GLU A 187 -12.05 14.98 -2.74
C GLU A 187 -11.82 13.81 -3.72
N ASP A 188 -10.81 13.93 -4.61
CA ASP A 188 -10.52 12.86 -5.56
C ASP A 188 -10.04 11.60 -4.85
N LEU A 189 -9.19 11.73 -3.83
CA LEU A 189 -8.73 10.62 -3.00
C LEU A 189 -9.90 9.94 -2.28
N LEU A 190 -10.81 10.74 -1.67
CA LEU A 190 -11.96 10.23 -0.94
C LEU A 190 -12.77 9.23 -1.78
N PHE A 191 -13.09 9.59 -3.01
CA PHE A 191 -13.93 8.75 -3.87
C PHE A 191 -13.14 7.68 -4.63
N ALA A 192 -11.92 7.99 -5.08
CA ALA A 192 -11.12 7.06 -5.87
C ALA A 192 -10.42 5.97 -5.04
N ALA A 193 -10.05 6.29 -3.79
CA ALA A 193 -9.23 5.39 -2.98
C ALA A 193 -9.87 5.04 -1.63
N LEU A 194 -10.64 5.96 -1.02
CA LEU A 194 -11.19 5.78 0.31
C LEU A 194 -12.67 5.35 0.30
N MET A 195 -13.20 4.94 -0.85
CA MET A 195 -14.59 4.45 -0.98
C MET A 195 -15.65 5.41 -0.44
N GLY A 196 -15.39 6.72 -0.51
CA GLY A 196 -16.27 7.74 0.06
C GLY A 196 -16.39 7.69 1.58
N GLY A 197 -15.51 6.97 2.29
CA GLY A 197 -15.64 6.72 3.72
C GLY A 197 -16.79 5.79 4.10
N ASN A 198 -17.38 5.06 3.15
CA ASN A 198 -18.49 4.14 3.37
C ASN A 198 -18.24 2.78 2.68
N PRO A 199 -17.34 1.93 3.21
CA PRO A 199 -16.84 0.75 2.52
C PRO A 199 -17.90 -0.33 2.24
N TYR A 200 -19.06 -0.26 2.89
CA TYR A 200 -20.14 -1.24 2.79
C TYR A 200 -21.46 -0.66 2.27
N GLY A 201 -21.45 0.61 1.81
CA GLY A 201 -22.62 1.29 1.30
C GLY A 201 -22.32 2.16 0.09
N ALA A 202 -23.33 2.92 -0.35
CA ALA A 202 -23.16 3.89 -1.42
C ALA A 202 -22.21 5.04 -0.99
N PRO A 203 -21.40 5.59 -1.91
CA PRO A 203 -20.63 6.79 -1.64
C PRO A 203 -21.55 7.96 -1.23
N PRO A 204 -21.08 8.88 -0.37
CA PRO A 204 -21.88 10.04 0.04
C PRO A 204 -22.08 11.02 -1.13
N GLU A 205 -23.28 11.57 -1.25
CA GLU A 205 -23.62 12.63 -2.22
C GLU A 205 -23.31 14.03 -1.69
N ARG A 206 -23.25 14.17 -0.36
CA ARG A 206 -22.93 15.42 0.36
C ARG A 206 -22.05 15.13 1.57
N PRO A 207 -21.19 16.07 1.97
CA PRO A 207 -20.19 15.85 3.04
C PRO A 207 -20.80 15.39 4.37
N GLU A 208 -21.96 15.93 4.75
CA GLU A 208 -22.65 15.63 6.02
C GLU A 208 -23.06 14.15 6.13
N GLN A 209 -23.29 13.48 4.99
CA GLN A 209 -23.64 12.05 4.98
C GLN A 209 -22.51 11.16 5.54
N VAL A 210 -21.26 11.61 5.51
CA VAL A 210 -20.14 10.83 6.08
C VAL A 210 -20.35 10.64 7.59
N ALA A 211 -20.66 11.71 8.31
CA ALA A 211 -20.95 11.64 9.74
C ALA A 211 -22.28 10.92 10.05
N GLU A 212 -23.31 11.11 9.22
CA GLU A 212 -24.57 10.37 9.31
C GLU A 212 -24.35 8.86 9.16
N ASN A 213 -23.56 8.45 8.17
CA ASN A 213 -23.19 7.05 7.96
C ASN A 213 -22.39 6.51 9.12
N ALA A 214 -21.37 7.25 9.59
CA ALA A 214 -20.55 6.84 10.75
C ALA A 214 -21.39 6.61 12.00
N LYS A 215 -22.41 7.44 12.23
CA LYS A 215 -23.33 7.30 13.38
C LYS A 215 -24.23 6.08 13.26
N ASN A 216 -24.72 5.78 12.06
CA ASN A 216 -25.77 4.79 11.82
C ASN A 216 -25.22 3.39 11.47
N ASN A 217 -24.02 3.31 10.91
CA ASN A 217 -23.40 2.05 10.54
C ASN A 217 -22.88 1.29 11.76
N ALA A 218 -22.76 -0.04 11.62
CA ALA A 218 -22.08 -0.87 12.59
C ALA A 218 -20.62 -0.46 12.73
N VAL A 219 -20.10 -0.51 13.96
CA VAL A 219 -18.69 -0.26 14.24
C VAL A 219 -17.86 -1.43 13.72
N ILE A 220 -17.00 -1.17 12.75
CA ILE A 220 -16.06 -2.16 12.20
C ILE A 220 -14.68 -1.92 12.79
N THR A 221 -14.11 -2.97 13.37
CA THR A 221 -12.71 -2.98 13.82
C THR A 221 -11.82 -3.46 12.70
N ALA A 222 -10.93 -2.62 12.22
CA ALA A 222 -9.99 -2.94 11.15
C ALA A 222 -8.55 -2.99 11.66
N LEU A 223 -7.78 -3.97 11.17
CA LEU A 223 -6.37 -4.14 11.44
C LEU A 223 -5.59 -4.05 10.13
N PRO A 224 -5.02 -2.89 9.78
CA PRO A 224 -4.05 -2.77 8.71
C PRO A 224 -2.72 -3.37 9.19
N VAL A 225 -2.35 -4.53 8.64
CA VAL A 225 -1.13 -5.25 9.03
C VAL A 225 0.12 -4.59 8.45
N ALA A 226 -0.02 -3.98 7.29
CA ALA A 226 1.08 -3.25 6.64
C ALA A 226 1.44 -1.97 7.41
N PRO A 227 2.69 -1.47 7.26
CA PRO A 227 3.10 -0.19 7.83
C PRO A 227 2.31 0.99 7.26
N LEU A 228 1.97 1.96 8.12
CA LEU A 228 1.30 3.22 7.74
C LEU A 228 2.11 4.08 6.76
N MET A 229 3.41 3.84 6.64
CA MET A 229 4.21 4.50 5.59
C MET A 229 3.81 4.08 4.16
N HIS A 230 2.94 3.08 3.99
CA HIS A 230 2.42 2.64 2.70
C HIS A 230 0.96 3.00 2.51
N GLY A 231 0.58 3.38 1.29
CA GLY A 231 -0.77 3.81 0.95
C GLY A 231 -1.86 2.81 1.33
N ALA A 232 -1.63 1.50 1.17
CA ALA A 232 -2.60 0.48 1.52
C ALA A 232 -3.04 0.56 2.99
N ALA A 233 -2.09 0.72 3.92
CA ALA A 233 -2.40 0.83 5.35
C ALA A 233 -2.99 2.20 5.72
N GLN A 234 -2.45 3.30 5.14
CA GLN A 234 -3.01 4.64 5.37
C GLN A 234 -4.46 4.73 4.89
N TRP A 235 -4.72 4.26 3.68
CA TRP A 235 -6.06 4.31 3.10
C TRP A 235 -7.03 3.42 3.89
N THR A 236 -6.60 2.23 4.30
CA THR A 236 -7.40 1.40 5.22
C THR A 236 -7.74 2.16 6.51
N ALA A 237 -6.76 2.80 7.15
CA ALA A 237 -6.99 3.56 8.36
C ALA A 237 -7.97 4.73 8.12
N LEU A 238 -7.77 5.51 7.06
CA LEU A 238 -8.66 6.64 6.72
C LEU A 238 -10.08 6.18 6.38
N ILE A 239 -10.26 5.06 5.63
CA ILE A 239 -11.57 4.49 5.31
C ILE A 239 -12.35 4.21 6.60
N TYR A 240 -11.73 3.51 7.54
CA TYR A 240 -12.42 3.12 8.76
C TYR A 240 -12.59 4.26 9.76
N LEU A 241 -11.67 5.22 9.81
CA LEU A 241 -11.89 6.45 10.58
C LEU A 241 -13.06 7.27 10.02
N LEU A 242 -13.17 7.43 8.71
CA LEU A 242 -14.31 8.12 8.07
C LEU A 242 -15.63 7.38 8.26
N SER A 243 -15.61 6.05 8.37
CA SER A 243 -16.82 5.26 8.60
C SER A 243 -17.26 5.17 10.08
N GLY A 244 -16.55 5.82 11.01
CA GLY A 244 -16.81 5.71 12.46
C GLY A 244 -16.39 4.36 13.05
N GLY A 245 -15.50 3.63 12.38
CA GLY A 245 -14.93 2.35 12.80
C GLY A 245 -13.75 2.52 13.77
N LYS A 246 -13.08 1.41 14.08
CA LYS A 246 -11.94 1.34 15.00
C LYS A 246 -10.72 0.76 14.30
N ILE A 247 -9.56 1.38 14.48
CA ILE A 247 -8.29 0.92 13.94
C ILE A 247 -7.46 0.28 15.03
N VAL A 248 -6.98 -0.94 14.79
CA VAL A 248 -5.98 -1.60 15.63
C VAL A 248 -4.64 -1.55 14.91
N LEU A 249 -3.64 -0.95 15.55
CA LEU A 249 -2.28 -0.88 15.04
C LEU A 249 -1.39 -1.87 15.78
N THR A 250 -0.53 -2.56 15.05
CA THR A 250 0.45 -3.47 15.65
C THR A 250 1.55 -2.68 16.37
N PRO A 251 1.82 -2.93 17.67
CA PRO A 251 2.81 -2.20 18.44
C PRO A 251 4.24 -2.75 18.25
N THR A 252 4.52 -3.41 17.13
CA THR A 252 5.84 -3.98 16.84
C THR A 252 6.43 -3.43 15.57
N LYS A 253 7.77 -3.35 15.55
CA LYS A 253 8.54 -2.95 14.36
C LYS A 253 8.68 -4.08 13.34
N ARG A 254 8.39 -5.30 13.73
CA ARG A 254 8.49 -6.52 12.90
C ARG A 254 7.11 -7.14 12.72
N PHE A 255 6.93 -7.76 11.57
CA PHE A 255 5.75 -8.58 11.30
C PHE A 255 5.77 -9.82 12.22
N ASP A 256 4.73 -10.00 13.03
CA ASP A 256 4.58 -11.09 14.00
C ASP A 256 3.17 -11.67 13.87
N PRO A 257 3.00 -12.82 13.18
CA PRO A 257 1.71 -13.46 12.98
C PRO A 257 0.98 -13.84 14.27
N ASP A 258 1.73 -14.29 15.29
CA ASP A 258 1.13 -14.68 16.58
C ASP A 258 0.55 -13.47 17.32
N LEU A 259 1.26 -12.36 17.31
CA LEU A 259 0.76 -11.11 17.87
C LEU A 259 -0.47 -10.63 17.11
N ILE A 260 -0.46 -10.71 15.79
CA ILE A 260 -1.60 -10.30 14.95
C ILE A 260 -2.85 -11.11 15.33
N TRP A 261 -2.74 -12.43 15.43
CA TRP A 261 -3.88 -13.26 15.82
C TRP A 261 -4.34 -13.04 17.26
N ARG A 262 -3.43 -12.76 18.19
CA ARG A 262 -3.81 -12.35 19.56
C ARG A 262 -4.59 -11.04 19.54
N LEU A 263 -4.13 -10.03 18.80
CA LEU A 263 -4.85 -8.75 18.65
C LEU A 263 -6.22 -8.96 18.00
N VAL A 264 -6.33 -9.84 17.02
CA VAL A 264 -7.62 -10.20 16.39
C VAL A 264 -8.62 -10.67 17.44
N GLY A 265 -8.23 -11.58 18.31
CA GLY A 265 -9.10 -12.11 19.35
C GLY A 265 -9.41 -11.09 20.46
N GLN A 266 -8.40 -10.34 20.91
CA GLN A 266 -8.52 -9.35 21.98
C GLN A 266 -9.41 -8.17 21.58
N GLU A 267 -9.19 -7.62 20.39
CA GLU A 267 -9.88 -6.43 19.92
C GLU A 267 -11.11 -6.71 19.06
N LYS A 268 -11.43 -8.00 18.89
CA LYS A 268 -12.54 -8.44 18.04
C LYS A 268 -12.47 -7.84 16.63
N VAL A 269 -11.31 -7.99 16.01
CA VAL A 269 -11.06 -7.47 14.67
C VAL A 269 -12.01 -8.12 13.66
N ASN A 270 -12.65 -7.30 12.86
CA ASN A 270 -13.59 -7.70 11.83
C ASN A 270 -12.95 -7.82 10.45
N VAL A 271 -12.02 -6.90 10.16
CA VAL A 271 -11.37 -6.80 8.85
C VAL A 271 -9.86 -6.74 9.02
N ILE A 272 -9.16 -7.62 8.32
CA ILE A 272 -7.70 -7.64 8.27
C ILE A 272 -7.27 -7.18 6.88
N SER A 273 -6.38 -6.17 6.79
CA SER A 273 -5.81 -5.71 5.53
C SER A 273 -4.34 -6.10 5.44
N ILE A 274 -3.99 -6.89 4.43
CA ILE A 274 -2.66 -7.45 4.19
C ILE A 274 -2.09 -7.03 2.82
N VAL A 275 -0.84 -7.36 2.56
CA VAL A 275 -0.17 -7.17 1.27
C VAL A 275 0.31 -8.52 0.74
N GLY A 276 -0.53 -9.17 -0.05
CA GLY A 276 -0.25 -10.40 -0.75
C GLY A 276 0.20 -11.58 0.11
N ASP A 277 0.86 -12.54 -0.54
CA ASP A 277 1.33 -13.77 0.08
C ASP A 277 2.41 -13.52 1.16
N ALA A 278 3.18 -12.45 1.04
CA ALA A 278 4.21 -12.10 2.01
C ALA A 278 3.68 -11.94 3.44
N MET A 279 2.43 -11.52 3.59
CA MET A 279 1.75 -11.44 4.88
C MET A 279 0.72 -12.56 5.05
N GLY A 280 -0.01 -12.91 3.99
CA GLY A 280 -1.06 -13.91 4.06
C GLY A 280 -0.58 -15.30 4.42
N ARG A 281 0.57 -15.73 3.87
CA ARG A 281 1.12 -17.06 4.12
C ARG A 281 1.58 -17.26 5.58
N PRO A 282 2.41 -16.41 6.17
CA PRO A 282 2.78 -16.57 7.58
C PRO A 282 1.57 -16.50 8.53
N LEU A 283 0.55 -15.71 8.19
CA LEU A 283 -0.71 -15.68 8.95
C LEU A 283 -1.45 -17.02 8.87
N ALA A 284 -1.52 -17.65 7.69
CA ALA A 284 -2.12 -18.96 7.53
C ALA A 284 -1.34 -20.04 8.31
N GLU A 285 -0.02 -20.04 8.16
CA GLU A 285 0.86 -21.01 8.85
C GLU A 285 0.79 -20.90 10.37
N ALA A 286 0.65 -19.69 10.93
CA ALA A 286 0.47 -19.51 12.37
C ALA A 286 -0.83 -20.13 12.89
N LEU A 287 -1.91 -20.11 12.12
CA LEU A 287 -3.18 -20.76 12.47
C LEU A 287 -3.10 -22.30 12.40
N GLU A 288 -2.21 -22.83 11.56
CA GLU A 288 -2.00 -24.27 11.36
C GLU A 288 -1.02 -24.88 12.37
N GLN A 289 -0.31 -24.07 13.18
CA GLN A 289 0.67 -24.57 14.15
C GLN A 289 0.01 -25.48 15.19
N PRO A 290 0.64 -26.63 15.54
CA PRO A 290 0.14 -27.49 16.58
C PRO A 290 -0.01 -26.76 17.92
N GLY A 291 -1.23 -26.75 18.46
CA GLY A 291 -1.55 -26.06 19.72
C GLY A 291 -1.91 -24.58 19.56
N ALA A 292 -1.94 -24.04 18.35
CA ALA A 292 -2.46 -22.70 18.11
C ALA A 292 -3.93 -22.59 18.56
N SER A 293 -4.23 -21.55 19.32
CA SER A 293 -5.57 -21.28 19.80
C SER A 293 -5.83 -19.78 19.81
N TYR A 294 -6.39 -19.29 18.71
CA TYR A 294 -6.75 -17.87 18.56
C TYR A 294 -8.25 -17.73 18.37
N ASP A 295 -8.85 -16.72 18.99
CA ASP A 295 -10.24 -16.37 18.73
C ASP A 295 -10.34 -15.52 17.45
N THR A 296 -10.68 -16.16 16.35
CA THR A 296 -10.86 -15.55 15.04
C THR A 296 -12.31 -15.32 14.67
N SER A 297 -13.25 -15.59 15.60
CA SER A 297 -14.70 -15.61 15.35
C SER A 297 -15.28 -14.28 14.86
N SER A 298 -14.61 -13.17 15.17
CA SER A 298 -15.02 -11.81 14.75
C SER A 298 -14.64 -11.46 13.32
N VAL A 299 -13.71 -12.21 12.69
CA VAL A 299 -13.20 -11.90 11.36
C VAL A 299 -14.23 -12.28 10.29
N PHE A 300 -14.71 -11.30 9.53
CA PHE A 300 -15.57 -11.55 8.38
C PHE A 300 -14.92 -11.20 7.04
N ALA A 301 -13.81 -10.47 7.01
CA ALA A 301 -13.11 -10.17 5.76
C ALA A 301 -11.59 -10.12 5.94
N VAL A 302 -10.87 -10.66 4.95
CA VAL A 302 -9.42 -10.49 4.76
C VAL A 302 -9.21 -9.85 3.39
N GLY A 303 -8.81 -8.58 3.38
CA GLY A 303 -8.52 -7.82 2.18
C GLY A 303 -7.04 -7.80 1.87
N SER A 304 -6.68 -7.90 0.60
CA SER A 304 -5.31 -7.75 0.12
C SER A 304 -5.24 -6.77 -1.05
N GLY A 305 -4.14 -6.04 -1.15
CA GLY A 305 -3.85 -5.16 -2.27
C GLY A 305 -2.36 -4.87 -2.39
N GLY A 306 -1.93 -4.46 -3.58
CA GLY A 306 -0.56 -4.04 -3.85
C GLY A 306 0.45 -5.15 -4.13
N ALA A 307 0.15 -6.42 -3.86
CA ALA A 307 0.96 -7.58 -4.25
C ALA A 307 0.06 -8.79 -4.50
N THR A 308 0.61 -9.82 -5.16
CA THR A 308 -0.13 -11.05 -5.46
C THR A 308 -0.61 -11.74 -4.18
N TYR A 309 -1.89 -12.08 -4.17
CA TYR A 309 -2.54 -12.89 -3.14
C TYR A 309 -3.03 -14.19 -3.79
N SER A 310 -2.23 -15.25 -3.68
CA SER A 310 -2.43 -16.49 -4.41
C SER A 310 -3.64 -17.28 -3.91
N GLU A 311 -4.27 -18.05 -4.82
CA GLU A 311 -5.40 -18.91 -4.47
C GLU A 311 -5.02 -19.99 -3.43
N GLY A 312 -3.75 -20.44 -3.42
CA GLY A 312 -3.24 -21.37 -2.42
C GLY A 312 -3.28 -20.79 -1.00
N VAL A 313 -2.80 -19.56 -0.82
CA VAL A 313 -2.82 -18.88 0.49
C VAL A 313 -4.25 -18.53 0.91
N LYS A 314 -5.10 -18.10 -0.04
CA LYS A 314 -6.53 -17.86 0.23
C LYS A 314 -7.21 -19.15 0.71
N ALA A 315 -6.94 -20.28 0.06
CA ALA A 315 -7.53 -21.57 0.46
C ALA A 315 -7.07 -22.01 1.85
N GLN A 316 -5.79 -21.83 2.20
CA GLN A 316 -5.28 -22.11 3.53
C GLN A 316 -5.97 -21.26 4.60
N LEU A 317 -6.04 -19.95 4.40
CA LEU A 317 -6.75 -19.04 5.32
C LEU A 317 -8.24 -19.36 5.41
N LYS A 318 -8.90 -19.66 4.27
CA LYS A 318 -10.32 -20.00 4.24
C LYS A 318 -10.65 -21.28 5.01
N ALA A 319 -9.76 -22.27 5.02
CA ALA A 319 -9.92 -23.48 5.83
C ALA A 319 -9.98 -23.17 7.33
N GLN A 320 -9.25 -22.14 7.79
CA GLN A 320 -9.21 -21.71 9.19
C GLN A 320 -10.26 -20.62 9.52
N LEU A 321 -10.69 -19.86 8.52
CA LEU A 321 -11.63 -18.74 8.63
C LEU A 321 -12.82 -18.97 7.67
N PRO A 322 -13.64 -20.01 7.89
CA PRO A 322 -14.66 -20.43 6.90
C PRO A 322 -15.75 -19.38 6.65
N ASN A 323 -15.98 -18.47 7.60
CA ASN A 323 -16.98 -17.41 7.51
C ASN A 323 -16.41 -16.10 6.93
N ALA A 324 -15.11 -16.02 6.69
CA ALA A 324 -14.49 -14.81 6.16
C ALA A 324 -14.56 -14.77 4.63
N VAL A 325 -14.76 -13.56 4.10
CA VAL A 325 -14.64 -13.25 2.66
C VAL A 325 -13.21 -12.83 2.39
N PHE A 326 -12.62 -13.35 1.31
CA PHE A 326 -11.26 -13.02 0.88
C PHE A 326 -11.35 -12.12 -0.34
N LEU A 327 -10.85 -10.89 -0.21
CA LEU A 327 -10.97 -9.86 -1.23
C LEU A 327 -9.59 -9.45 -1.73
N ASP A 328 -9.37 -9.58 -3.04
CA ASP A 328 -8.27 -8.89 -3.71
C ASP A 328 -8.75 -7.54 -4.20
N SER A 329 -8.03 -6.49 -3.86
CA SER A 329 -8.22 -5.17 -4.41
C SER A 329 -7.10 -4.88 -5.41
N PHE A 330 -7.48 -4.54 -6.62
CA PHE A 330 -6.56 -4.06 -7.62
C PHE A 330 -6.55 -2.53 -7.61
N GLY A 331 -5.37 -1.97 -7.62
CA GLY A 331 -5.17 -0.53 -7.63
C GLY A 331 -3.73 -0.15 -7.30
N GLY A 332 -3.48 1.12 -7.17
CA GLY A 332 -2.15 1.65 -6.87
C GLY A 332 -2.22 3.11 -6.45
N SER A 333 -1.07 3.65 -6.08
CA SER A 333 -0.98 5.04 -5.64
C SER A 333 -1.41 6.02 -6.73
N GLU A 334 -1.19 5.68 -7.99
CA GLU A 334 -1.54 6.48 -9.16
C GLU A 334 -3.01 6.31 -9.61
N GLY A 335 -3.63 5.15 -9.34
CA GLY A 335 -4.98 4.83 -9.82
C GLY A 335 -6.05 4.77 -8.75
N GLY A 336 -5.68 4.80 -7.47
CA GLY A 336 -6.62 4.52 -6.39
C GLY A 336 -7.10 3.06 -6.42
N ASN A 337 -8.31 2.80 -5.98
CA ASN A 337 -8.96 1.49 -6.06
C ASN A 337 -9.62 1.34 -7.43
N GLN A 338 -9.11 0.45 -8.28
CA GLN A 338 -9.58 0.24 -9.66
C GLN A 338 -10.48 -0.97 -9.83
N GLY A 339 -10.57 -1.84 -8.82
CA GLY A 339 -11.44 -3.00 -8.87
C GLY A 339 -11.26 -3.96 -7.70
N ARG A 340 -12.23 -4.85 -7.56
CA ARG A 340 -12.22 -5.96 -6.59
C ARG A 340 -12.29 -7.28 -7.33
N SER A 341 -11.61 -8.29 -6.81
CA SER A 341 -11.61 -9.63 -7.41
C SER A 341 -13.01 -10.21 -7.56
N VAL A 342 -13.20 -10.90 -8.67
CA VAL A 342 -14.40 -11.71 -8.89
C VAL A 342 -14.26 -13.00 -8.09
N PRO A 343 -15.29 -13.44 -7.32
CA PRO A 343 -15.22 -14.63 -6.47
C PRO A 343 -14.93 -15.92 -7.22
N GLU A 344 -15.42 -16.03 -8.46
CA GLU A 344 -15.25 -17.22 -9.31
C GLU A 344 -14.33 -16.90 -10.48
N ARG A 345 -13.09 -17.35 -10.38
CA ARG A 345 -12.14 -17.28 -11.49
C ARG A 345 -12.28 -18.50 -12.40
N PRO A 346 -12.46 -18.32 -13.72
CA PRO A 346 -12.36 -19.43 -14.65
C PRO A 346 -11.00 -20.12 -14.56
N PRO A 347 -10.93 -21.47 -14.59
CA PRO A 347 -9.68 -22.21 -14.45
C PRO A 347 -8.60 -21.79 -15.46
N ASP A 348 -9.01 -21.38 -16.66
CA ASP A 348 -8.13 -21.02 -17.79
C ASP A 348 -7.79 -19.52 -17.84
N SER A 349 -8.18 -18.72 -16.84
CA SER A 349 -7.87 -17.29 -16.83
C SER A 349 -6.35 -17.06 -16.66
N PRO A 350 -5.69 -16.30 -17.54
CA PRO A 350 -4.24 -16.07 -17.50
C PRO A 350 -3.80 -15.19 -16.30
N GLY A 351 -4.74 -14.53 -15.63
CA GLY A 351 -4.47 -13.65 -14.49
C GLY A 351 -5.69 -13.49 -13.57
N PRO A 352 -5.54 -12.77 -12.46
CA PRO A 352 -6.66 -12.44 -11.59
C PRO A 352 -7.66 -11.54 -12.32
N ARG A 353 -8.96 -11.77 -12.05
CA ARG A 353 -10.06 -11.02 -12.65
C ARG A 353 -10.70 -10.09 -11.64
N PHE A 354 -11.03 -8.89 -12.12
CA PHE A 354 -11.59 -7.82 -11.29
C PHE A 354 -12.84 -7.24 -11.96
N ASN A 355 -13.84 -6.92 -11.13
CA ASN A 355 -14.92 -6.03 -11.56
C ASN A 355 -14.34 -4.63 -11.73
N ALA A 356 -14.64 -4.00 -12.86
CA ALA A 356 -14.26 -2.63 -13.13
C ALA A 356 -15.51 -1.75 -13.23
N ASP A 357 -15.36 -0.48 -12.91
CA ASP A 357 -16.37 0.53 -13.11
C ASP A 357 -16.17 1.28 -14.45
N GLU A 358 -17.07 2.20 -14.77
CA GLU A 358 -17.04 3.04 -15.99
C GLU A 358 -15.83 3.97 -16.09
N THR A 359 -15.07 4.13 -15.00
CA THR A 359 -13.84 4.94 -14.97
C THR A 359 -12.62 4.16 -15.39
N THR A 360 -12.70 2.83 -15.47
CA THR A 360 -11.59 1.93 -15.80
C THR A 360 -11.75 1.37 -17.22
N ALA A 361 -10.68 1.38 -18.00
CA ALA A 361 -10.65 0.87 -19.38
C ALA A 361 -9.33 0.14 -19.67
N VAL A 362 -9.34 -0.65 -20.73
CA VAL A 362 -8.13 -1.19 -21.37
C VAL A 362 -7.96 -0.47 -22.70
N LEU A 363 -6.83 0.23 -22.89
CA LEU A 363 -6.55 1.03 -24.07
C LEU A 363 -5.66 0.28 -25.05
N ASP A 364 -5.94 0.41 -26.36
CA ASP A 364 -5.08 -0.09 -27.43
C ASP A 364 -3.86 0.83 -27.68
N ASP A 365 -3.06 0.51 -28.70
CA ASP A 365 -1.87 1.29 -29.06
C ASP A 365 -2.20 2.73 -29.55
N ASP A 366 -3.43 2.96 -30.04
CA ASP A 366 -3.95 4.28 -30.40
C ASP A 366 -4.62 5.01 -29.23
N LEU A 367 -4.50 4.46 -28.00
CA LEU A 367 -5.10 4.95 -26.76
C LEU A 367 -6.64 4.97 -26.79
N LYS A 368 -7.27 4.10 -27.59
CA LYS A 368 -8.73 3.93 -27.64
C LYS A 368 -9.15 2.79 -26.72
N PRO A 369 -10.28 2.94 -25.99
CA PRO A 369 -10.83 1.83 -25.21
C PRO A 369 -11.14 0.62 -26.08
N LEU A 370 -10.62 -0.54 -25.68
CA LEU A 370 -10.92 -1.82 -26.30
C LEU A 370 -12.34 -2.26 -25.95
N PRO A 371 -13.14 -2.73 -26.91
CA PRO A 371 -14.44 -3.34 -26.61
C PRO A 371 -14.28 -4.65 -25.81
N PRO A 372 -15.27 -5.01 -24.95
CA PRO A 372 -15.28 -6.28 -24.25
C PRO A 372 -15.19 -7.49 -25.19
N GLY A 373 -14.48 -8.53 -24.76
CA GLY A 373 -14.42 -9.82 -25.44
C GLY A 373 -13.55 -9.88 -26.70
N THR A 374 -12.72 -8.87 -26.96
CA THR A 374 -11.81 -8.88 -28.13
C THR A 374 -10.63 -9.84 -28.00
N GLY A 375 -10.31 -10.28 -26.76
CA GLY A 375 -9.11 -11.06 -26.46
C GLY A 375 -7.80 -10.29 -26.66
N LYS A 376 -7.85 -8.96 -26.91
CA LYS A 376 -6.65 -8.13 -27.08
C LYS A 376 -6.12 -7.68 -25.74
N VAL A 377 -4.80 -7.69 -25.63
CA VAL A 377 -4.06 -7.10 -24.51
C VAL A 377 -3.86 -5.61 -24.78
N GLY A 378 -4.07 -4.78 -23.79
CA GLY A 378 -3.84 -3.35 -23.85
C GLY A 378 -3.37 -2.77 -22.52
N LEU A 379 -3.22 -1.45 -22.49
CA LEU A 379 -2.82 -0.69 -21.30
C LEU A 379 -4.04 -0.49 -20.40
N LEU A 380 -3.92 -0.92 -19.14
CA LEU A 380 -4.93 -0.59 -18.15
C LEU A 380 -4.88 0.90 -17.83
N ALA A 381 -6.04 1.56 -17.88
CA ALA A 381 -6.18 2.98 -17.67
C ALA A 381 -7.39 3.32 -16.78
N ARG A 382 -7.31 4.44 -16.09
CA ARG A 382 -8.42 5.01 -15.32
C ARG A 382 -8.58 6.50 -15.64
N LYS A 383 -9.83 6.97 -15.69
CA LYS A 383 -10.21 8.38 -15.85
C LYS A 383 -11.03 8.90 -14.66
N GLY A 384 -11.44 10.15 -14.76
CA GLY A 384 -12.28 10.81 -13.76
C GLY A 384 -11.48 11.32 -12.57
N ARG A 385 -11.77 10.83 -11.36
CA ARG A 385 -11.06 11.22 -10.13
C ARG A 385 -9.72 10.51 -10.07
N ILE A 386 -8.67 11.18 -10.59
CA ILE A 386 -7.30 10.69 -10.68
C ILE A 386 -6.32 11.75 -10.15
N PRO A 387 -5.09 11.38 -9.75
CA PRO A 387 -4.09 12.31 -9.27
C PRO A 387 -3.79 13.45 -10.22
N LEU A 388 -3.31 14.56 -9.67
CA LEU A 388 -2.83 15.70 -10.45
C LEU A 388 -1.55 15.36 -11.23
N GLY A 389 -0.75 14.44 -10.72
CA GLY A 389 0.52 14.02 -11.28
C GLY A 389 1.53 13.66 -10.20
N TYR A 390 2.81 13.65 -10.57
CA TYR A 390 3.92 13.49 -9.64
C TYR A 390 4.48 14.83 -9.21
N TYR A 391 4.75 14.99 -7.93
CA TYR A 391 5.36 16.19 -7.38
C TYR A 391 6.77 16.39 -7.95
N LYS A 392 7.07 17.59 -8.48
CA LYS A 392 8.34 17.96 -9.13
C LYS A 392 8.81 17.02 -10.25
N ASP A 393 7.94 16.24 -10.88
CA ASP A 393 8.31 15.36 -11.99
C ASP A 393 7.32 15.53 -13.17
N PRO A 394 7.39 16.67 -13.90
CA PRO A 394 6.48 16.94 -15.02
C PRO A 394 6.67 15.96 -16.18
N GLU A 395 7.88 15.47 -16.40
CA GLU A 395 8.17 14.51 -17.48
C GLU A 395 7.48 13.17 -17.22
N LYS A 396 7.63 12.62 -16.00
CA LYS A 396 6.95 11.38 -15.63
C LYS A 396 5.44 11.58 -15.55
N THR A 397 4.98 12.76 -15.09
CA THR A 397 3.56 13.11 -15.07
C THR A 397 2.97 13.02 -16.48
N ALA A 398 3.59 13.65 -17.47
CA ALA A 398 3.12 13.62 -18.86
C ALA A 398 3.09 12.20 -19.46
N LYS A 399 3.99 11.32 -19.03
CA LYS A 399 4.03 9.91 -19.49
C LYS A 399 2.98 9.03 -18.82
N THR A 400 2.56 9.37 -17.61
CA THR A 400 1.65 8.53 -16.81
C THR A 400 0.22 9.05 -16.84
N PHE A 401 0.05 10.38 -16.86
CA PHE A 401 -1.26 11.04 -16.88
C PHE A 401 -1.44 11.69 -18.25
N ILE A 402 -2.00 10.91 -19.17
CA ILE A 402 -2.09 11.26 -20.59
C ILE A 402 -3.45 11.88 -20.92
N GLU A 403 -3.46 12.76 -21.93
CA GLU A 403 -4.68 13.27 -22.55
C GLU A 403 -4.93 12.49 -23.84
N ALA A 404 -6.05 11.80 -23.94
CA ALA A 404 -6.41 11.06 -25.14
C ALA A 404 -7.93 11.13 -25.37
N HIS A 405 -8.35 11.42 -26.61
CA HIS A 405 -9.75 11.47 -27.03
C HIS A 405 -10.63 12.40 -26.17
N GLY A 406 -10.07 13.50 -25.66
CA GLY A 406 -10.79 14.49 -24.84
C GLY A 406 -10.94 14.09 -23.37
N GLU A 407 -10.32 13.01 -22.95
CA GLU A 407 -10.32 12.51 -21.57
C GLU A 407 -8.92 12.48 -21.00
N ARG A 408 -8.78 12.71 -19.69
CA ARG A 408 -7.51 12.54 -18.97
C ARG A 408 -7.47 11.18 -18.30
N TRP A 409 -6.43 10.43 -18.60
CA TRP A 409 -6.23 9.06 -18.14
C TRP A 409 -4.96 8.91 -17.30
N VAL A 410 -5.00 8.09 -16.27
CA VAL A 410 -3.78 7.55 -15.66
C VAL A 410 -3.50 6.17 -16.26
N VAL A 411 -2.26 6.01 -16.77
CA VAL A 411 -1.73 4.77 -17.34
C VAL A 411 -0.44 4.43 -16.60
N ALA A 412 -0.58 3.61 -15.55
CA ALA A 412 0.55 3.28 -14.66
C ALA A 412 1.47 2.18 -15.23
N GLY A 413 1.15 1.63 -16.40
CA GLY A 413 1.94 0.63 -17.10
C GLY A 413 1.54 -0.82 -16.83
N ASP A 414 0.39 -1.03 -16.19
CA ASP A 414 -0.20 -2.35 -16.05
C ASP A 414 -0.87 -2.78 -17.36
N MET A 415 -0.72 -4.06 -17.74
CA MET A 415 -1.31 -4.66 -18.94
C MET A 415 -2.51 -5.51 -18.54
N ALA A 416 -3.56 -5.45 -19.35
CA ALA A 416 -4.81 -6.14 -19.05
C ALA A 416 -5.57 -6.55 -20.33
N MET A 417 -6.57 -7.40 -20.15
CA MET A 417 -7.61 -7.70 -21.14
C MET A 417 -8.98 -7.38 -20.55
N ILE A 418 -9.90 -6.92 -21.40
CA ILE A 418 -11.31 -6.78 -21.02
C ILE A 418 -12.08 -7.99 -21.55
N GLU A 419 -12.70 -8.73 -20.66
CA GLU A 419 -13.44 -9.95 -20.92
C GLU A 419 -14.82 -9.66 -21.55
N ALA A 420 -15.46 -10.67 -22.09
CA ALA A 420 -16.78 -10.51 -22.72
C ALA A 420 -17.88 -10.04 -21.76
N ASP A 421 -17.74 -10.35 -20.45
CA ASP A 421 -18.65 -9.92 -19.39
C ASP A 421 -18.31 -8.55 -18.80
N GLY A 422 -17.29 -7.87 -19.36
CA GLY A 422 -16.83 -6.56 -18.90
C GLY A 422 -15.88 -6.59 -17.72
N THR A 423 -15.54 -7.76 -17.16
CA THR A 423 -14.49 -7.86 -16.14
C THR A 423 -13.12 -7.68 -16.77
N ILE A 424 -12.13 -7.30 -15.96
CA ILE A 424 -10.75 -7.08 -16.40
C ILE A 424 -9.86 -8.20 -15.87
N THR A 425 -9.14 -8.86 -16.77
CA THR A 425 -8.06 -9.78 -16.43
C THR A 425 -6.74 -9.02 -16.41
N LEU A 426 -6.12 -8.93 -15.22
CA LEU A 426 -4.82 -8.29 -15.05
C LEU A 426 -3.70 -9.27 -15.44
N LEU A 427 -2.77 -8.80 -16.26
CA LEU A 427 -1.65 -9.62 -16.76
C LEU A 427 -0.32 -9.30 -16.08
N GLY A 428 -0.21 -8.10 -15.48
CA GLY A 428 1.00 -7.63 -14.82
C GLY A 428 1.58 -6.36 -15.44
N ARG A 429 2.79 -5.98 -15.01
CA ARG A 429 3.44 -4.76 -15.48
C ARG A 429 4.12 -4.96 -16.84
N GLY A 430 3.81 -4.10 -17.79
CA GLY A 430 4.43 -4.12 -19.12
C GLY A 430 5.96 -3.94 -19.07
N SER A 431 6.50 -3.22 -18.07
CA SER A 431 7.95 -3.05 -17.86
C SER A 431 8.68 -4.33 -17.44
N ASN A 432 7.96 -5.32 -16.90
CA ASN A 432 8.51 -6.61 -16.49
C ASN A 432 8.22 -7.70 -17.52
N CYS A 433 7.48 -7.37 -18.57
CA CYS A 433 7.13 -8.30 -19.64
C CYS A 433 8.39 -8.85 -20.30
N ILE A 434 8.50 -10.17 -20.37
CA ILE A 434 9.61 -10.90 -20.99
C ILE A 434 9.28 -11.07 -22.46
N ASN A 435 10.18 -10.62 -23.34
CA ASN A 435 10.02 -10.76 -24.78
C ASN A 435 10.83 -11.95 -25.29
N SER A 436 10.20 -13.11 -25.38
CA SER A 436 10.85 -14.36 -25.78
C SER A 436 10.37 -14.83 -27.15
N GLY A 437 11.23 -14.73 -28.15
CA GLY A 437 10.91 -15.18 -29.51
C GLY A 437 9.75 -14.44 -30.19
N GLY A 438 9.51 -13.19 -29.79
CA GLY A 438 8.39 -12.37 -30.29
C GLY A 438 7.11 -12.50 -29.47
N GLU A 439 7.06 -13.42 -28.51
CA GLU A 439 5.94 -13.58 -27.59
C GLU A 439 6.13 -12.74 -26.31
N LYS A 440 5.05 -12.15 -25.82
CA LYS A 440 5.04 -11.42 -24.56
C LYS A 440 4.64 -12.36 -23.41
N ILE A 441 5.52 -12.47 -22.40
CA ILE A 441 5.31 -13.32 -21.22
C ILE A 441 5.30 -12.42 -19.99
N PHE A 442 4.23 -12.49 -19.23
CA PHE A 442 4.11 -11.73 -17.97
C PHE A 442 4.62 -12.59 -16.81
N PRO A 443 5.65 -12.13 -16.08
CA PRO A 443 6.22 -12.87 -14.95
C PRO A 443 5.17 -13.38 -13.98
N GLU A 444 4.18 -12.56 -13.65
CA GLU A 444 3.17 -12.83 -12.65
C GLU A 444 2.33 -14.06 -12.93
N GLU A 445 2.04 -14.36 -14.21
CA GLU A 445 1.31 -15.58 -14.59
C GLU A 445 2.15 -16.86 -14.40
N VAL A 446 3.44 -16.77 -14.68
CA VAL A 446 4.39 -17.89 -14.51
C VAL A 446 4.68 -18.10 -13.02
N GLU A 447 4.87 -17.02 -12.27
CA GLU A 447 5.02 -17.04 -10.81
C GLU A 447 3.81 -17.69 -10.13
N ALA A 448 2.59 -17.36 -10.56
CA ALA A 448 1.38 -17.97 -10.05
C ALA A 448 1.34 -19.49 -10.32
N ALA A 449 1.75 -19.92 -11.52
CA ALA A 449 1.87 -21.32 -11.86
C ALA A 449 2.90 -22.03 -10.98
N LEU A 450 4.10 -21.46 -10.81
CA LEU A 450 5.16 -22.01 -9.96
C LEU A 450 4.72 -22.13 -8.49
N ARG A 451 4.12 -21.07 -7.92
CA ARG A 451 3.64 -21.06 -6.53
C ARG A 451 2.50 -22.05 -6.25
N SER A 452 1.82 -22.51 -7.28
CA SER A 452 0.81 -23.58 -7.14
C SER A 452 1.39 -24.98 -6.99
N HIS A 453 2.71 -25.15 -7.16
CA HIS A 453 3.40 -26.43 -6.94
C HIS A 453 3.66 -26.67 -5.44
N LEU A 454 3.46 -27.92 -4.99
CA LEU A 454 3.54 -28.30 -3.58
C LEU A 454 4.91 -28.00 -2.92
N ALA A 455 6.01 -28.12 -3.67
CA ALA A 455 7.36 -27.89 -3.17
C ALA A 455 7.78 -26.41 -3.20
N VAL A 456 7.02 -25.53 -3.84
CA VAL A 456 7.37 -24.11 -3.98
C VAL A 456 6.76 -23.29 -2.84
N PHE A 457 7.61 -22.58 -2.12
CA PHE A 457 7.18 -21.60 -1.11
C PHE A 457 6.90 -20.25 -1.78
N ASP A 458 7.86 -19.72 -2.56
CA ASP A 458 7.73 -18.48 -3.30
C ASP A 458 8.54 -18.53 -4.60
N ALA A 459 8.20 -17.67 -5.56
CA ALA A 459 8.86 -17.60 -6.85
C ALA A 459 8.83 -16.19 -7.42
N VAL A 460 9.92 -15.78 -8.06
CA VAL A 460 10.04 -14.58 -8.89
C VAL A 460 10.57 -14.97 -10.26
N VAL A 461 9.93 -14.48 -11.31
CA VAL A 461 10.26 -14.82 -12.71
C VAL A 461 10.81 -13.59 -13.42
N VAL A 462 11.89 -13.76 -14.16
CA VAL A 462 12.56 -12.67 -14.89
C VAL A 462 12.97 -13.11 -16.29
N GLY A 463 13.05 -12.13 -17.20
CA GLY A 463 13.72 -12.31 -18.49
C GLY A 463 15.22 -12.13 -18.34
N VAL A 464 15.99 -13.09 -18.82
CA VAL A 464 17.43 -12.96 -18.96
C VAL A 464 17.82 -12.99 -20.44
N PRO A 465 18.87 -12.26 -20.86
CA PRO A 465 19.26 -12.21 -22.26
C PRO A 465 19.51 -13.60 -22.87
N ASP A 466 19.02 -13.81 -24.08
CA ASP A 466 19.19 -15.05 -24.84
C ASP A 466 19.47 -14.74 -26.29
N THR A 467 20.51 -15.37 -26.86
CA THR A 467 20.96 -15.09 -28.24
C THR A 467 19.98 -15.55 -29.30
N ARG A 468 19.12 -16.52 -28.98
CA ARG A 468 18.14 -17.09 -29.91
C ARG A 468 16.77 -16.44 -29.78
N TRP A 469 16.36 -16.15 -28.57
CA TRP A 469 14.99 -15.74 -28.23
C TRP A 469 14.86 -14.25 -27.85
N GLY A 470 16.00 -13.51 -27.80
CA GLY A 470 16.07 -12.17 -27.23
C GLY A 470 16.13 -12.23 -25.70
N GLU A 471 15.11 -12.79 -25.07
CA GLU A 471 15.08 -13.14 -23.66
C GLU A 471 14.57 -14.56 -23.47
N ARG A 472 15.08 -15.26 -22.44
CA ARG A 472 14.52 -16.52 -21.93
C ARG A 472 13.93 -16.30 -20.55
N VAL A 473 12.94 -17.11 -20.22
CA VAL A 473 12.30 -17.09 -18.91
C VAL A 473 13.18 -17.82 -17.89
N ALA A 474 13.56 -17.13 -16.83
CA ALA A 474 14.29 -17.69 -15.68
C ALA A 474 13.43 -17.57 -14.42
N ALA A 475 13.40 -18.62 -13.59
CA ALA A 475 12.70 -18.65 -12.33
C ALA A 475 13.69 -18.66 -11.15
N VAL A 476 13.53 -17.75 -10.22
CA VAL A 476 14.18 -17.78 -8.90
C VAL A 476 13.15 -18.30 -7.92
N VAL A 477 13.43 -19.42 -7.27
CA VAL A 477 12.46 -20.18 -6.48
C VAL A 477 13.00 -20.45 -5.09
N GLN A 478 12.18 -20.17 -4.09
CA GLN A 478 12.35 -20.61 -2.71
C GLN A 478 11.53 -21.88 -2.51
N ALA A 479 12.18 -22.97 -2.17
CA ALA A 479 11.50 -24.22 -1.85
C ALA A 479 10.90 -24.20 -0.44
N ARG A 480 9.88 -25.02 -0.19
CA ARG A 480 9.36 -25.23 1.17
C ARG A 480 10.39 -25.98 2.03
N PRO A 481 10.40 -25.77 3.35
CA PRO A 481 11.28 -26.50 4.24
C PRO A 481 11.19 -28.02 4.05
N GLY A 482 12.34 -28.65 3.84
CA GLY A 482 12.44 -30.10 3.61
C GLY A 482 11.95 -30.60 2.25
N GLN A 483 11.59 -29.69 1.33
CA GLN A 483 11.23 -30.01 -0.05
C GLN A 483 12.34 -29.60 -1.02
N THR A 484 12.38 -30.25 -2.17
CA THR A 484 13.22 -29.87 -3.30
C THR A 484 12.34 -29.78 -4.56
N ALA A 485 12.73 -28.95 -5.50
CA ALA A 485 12.06 -28.86 -6.79
C ALA A 485 13.11 -28.84 -7.90
N THR A 486 12.94 -29.65 -8.90
CA THR A 486 13.78 -29.66 -10.10
C THR A 486 13.15 -28.84 -11.22
N LEU A 487 13.97 -28.45 -12.20
CA LEU A 487 13.46 -27.74 -13.38
C LEU A 487 12.45 -28.59 -14.14
N GLU A 488 12.69 -29.90 -14.26
CA GLU A 488 11.80 -30.81 -14.96
C GLU A 488 10.45 -30.96 -14.27
N GLU A 489 10.42 -31.07 -12.94
CA GLU A 489 9.18 -31.14 -12.17
C GLU A 489 8.36 -29.85 -12.29
N LEU A 490 9.01 -28.69 -12.17
CA LEU A 490 8.37 -27.39 -12.31
C LEU A 490 7.95 -27.12 -13.77
N ASP A 491 8.74 -27.54 -14.78
CA ASP A 491 8.34 -27.49 -16.20
C ASP A 491 7.06 -28.30 -16.43
N ALA A 492 7.04 -29.56 -16.01
CA ALA A 492 5.87 -30.42 -16.16
C ALA A 492 4.63 -29.83 -15.48
N HIS A 493 4.78 -29.28 -14.28
CA HIS A 493 3.69 -28.64 -13.56
C HIS A 493 3.21 -27.36 -14.26
N CYS A 494 4.13 -26.45 -14.62
CA CYS A 494 3.79 -25.20 -15.30
C CYS A 494 3.07 -25.44 -16.64
N ARG A 495 3.43 -26.46 -17.40
CA ARG A 495 2.75 -26.83 -18.65
C ARG A 495 1.28 -27.19 -18.47
N THR A 496 0.85 -27.55 -17.27
CA THR A 496 -0.57 -27.78 -16.96
C THR A 496 -1.33 -26.48 -16.69
N LYS A 497 -0.63 -25.35 -16.55
CA LYS A 497 -1.20 -24.05 -16.14
C LYS A 497 -1.00 -22.94 -17.17
N VAL A 498 0.14 -22.94 -17.88
CA VAL A 498 0.51 -21.92 -18.85
C VAL A 498 1.01 -22.52 -20.15
N ALA A 499 0.96 -21.76 -21.24
CA ALA A 499 1.45 -22.20 -22.53
C ALA A 499 2.95 -22.53 -22.49
N GLY A 500 3.39 -23.54 -23.26
CA GLY A 500 4.75 -24.08 -23.18
C GLY A 500 5.88 -23.08 -23.45
N TYR A 501 5.63 -22.00 -24.19
CA TYR A 501 6.64 -20.96 -24.44
C TYR A 501 6.88 -20.06 -23.20
N LYS A 502 5.95 -20.03 -22.25
CA LYS A 502 6.02 -19.26 -21.00
C LYS A 502 6.78 -19.99 -19.89
N VAL A 503 6.96 -21.30 -20.02
CA VAL A 503 7.58 -22.12 -18.98
C VAL A 503 9.03 -21.73 -18.78
N PRO A 504 9.51 -21.62 -17.52
CA PRO A 504 10.89 -21.29 -17.22
C PRO A 504 11.87 -22.29 -17.85
N ARG A 505 12.93 -21.77 -18.46
CA ARG A 505 14.03 -22.56 -19.04
C ARG A 505 15.25 -22.66 -18.13
N GLU A 506 15.22 -21.92 -17.05
CA GLU A 506 16.28 -21.85 -16.07
C GLU A 506 15.69 -21.74 -14.67
N LEU A 507 16.25 -22.45 -13.70
CA LEU A 507 15.81 -22.48 -12.31
C LEU A 507 16.99 -22.15 -11.38
N HIS A 508 16.79 -21.16 -10.51
CA HIS A 508 17.70 -20.79 -9.45
C HIS A 508 17.00 -21.00 -8.10
N LEU A 509 17.51 -21.97 -7.33
CA LEU A 509 17.01 -22.19 -5.97
C LEU A 509 17.73 -21.25 -4.99
N VAL A 510 16.96 -20.63 -4.12
CA VAL A 510 17.45 -19.72 -3.09
C VAL A 510 16.83 -20.07 -1.74
N ASP A 511 17.52 -19.71 -0.65
CA ASP A 511 17.00 -19.93 0.70
C ASP A 511 15.83 -19.00 1.02
N GLU A 512 15.85 -17.76 0.47
CA GLU A 512 14.81 -16.76 0.67
C GLU A 512 14.65 -15.86 -0.56
N ILE A 513 13.43 -15.57 -0.94
CA ILE A 513 13.10 -14.57 -1.97
C ILE A 513 13.18 -13.18 -1.37
N VAL A 514 14.03 -12.32 -1.95
CA VAL A 514 14.14 -10.92 -1.52
C VAL A 514 12.93 -10.13 -2.05
N ARG A 515 12.30 -9.41 -1.12
CA ARG A 515 11.17 -8.53 -1.43
C ARG A 515 11.47 -7.10 -1.00
N GLN A 516 10.92 -6.17 -1.75
CA GLN A 516 10.95 -4.76 -1.37
C GLN A 516 10.20 -4.54 -0.04
N PRO A 517 10.45 -3.45 0.68
CA PRO A 517 9.75 -3.11 1.91
C PRO A 517 8.22 -3.07 1.78
N SER A 518 7.71 -2.84 0.57
CA SER A 518 6.30 -2.88 0.22
C SER A 518 5.71 -4.28 0.10
N GLY A 519 6.52 -5.35 0.26
CA GLY A 519 6.10 -6.74 0.02
C GLY A 519 6.14 -7.17 -1.44
N LYS A 520 6.42 -6.25 -2.39
CA LYS A 520 6.53 -6.57 -3.82
C LYS A 520 7.82 -7.34 -4.12
N PRO A 521 7.82 -8.22 -5.16
CA PRO A 521 9.04 -8.88 -5.61
C PRO A 521 10.13 -7.86 -5.99
N ASP A 522 11.38 -8.18 -5.65
CA ASP A 522 12.52 -7.43 -6.15
C ASP A 522 13.03 -8.07 -7.46
N TYR A 523 12.51 -7.57 -8.57
CA TYR A 523 12.88 -8.06 -9.90
C TYR A 523 14.33 -7.72 -10.27
N THR A 524 14.92 -6.68 -9.68
CA THR A 524 16.33 -6.33 -9.91
C THR A 524 17.22 -7.38 -9.29
N TRP A 525 17.01 -7.68 -8.01
CA TRP A 525 17.72 -8.77 -7.31
C TRP A 525 17.54 -10.12 -8.04
N ALA A 526 16.31 -10.44 -8.46
CA ALA A 526 16.05 -11.71 -9.16
C ALA A 526 16.80 -11.79 -10.51
N LYS A 527 16.93 -10.68 -11.25
CA LYS A 527 17.75 -10.61 -12.47
C LYS A 527 19.24 -10.80 -12.19
N GLU A 528 19.75 -10.26 -11.09
CA GLU A 528 21.16 -10.46 -10.67
C GLU A 528 21.45 -11.92 -10.36
N ILE A 529 20.56 -12.60 -9.60
CA ILE A 529 20.64 -14.04 -9.36
C ILE A 529 20.62 -14.83 -10.67
N ALA A 530 19.61 -14.58 -11.51
CA ALA A 530 19.43 -15.30 -12.78
C ALA A 530 20.55 -15.03 -13.82
N SER A 531 21.23 -13.89 -13.72
CA SER A 531 22.36 -13.55 -14.59
C SER A 531 23.71 -14.03 -14.08
N GLY A 532 23.78 -14.66 -12.90
CA GLY A 532 25.03 -15.11 -12.27
C GLY A 532 25.88 -13.96 -11.70
N ALA A 533 25.38 -12.71 -11.70
CA ALA A 533 26.13 -11.54 -11.24
C ALA A 533 26.31 -11.54 -9.71
N ALA A 534 25.40 -12.14 -8.96
CA ALA A 534 25.48 -12.25 -7.49
C ALA A 534 26.59 -13.20 -6.99
N ALA A 535 27.05 -14.14 -7.82
CA ALA A 535 28.17 -15.05 -7.48
C ALA A 535 29.53 -14.35 -7.49
N ALA A 536 29.65 -13.17 -8.11
CA ALA A 536 30.92 -12.42 -8.21
C ALA A 536 31.15 -11.47 -7.00
N SER A 537 30.13 -11.15 -6.20
CA SER A 537 30.23 -10.21 -5.06
C SER A 537 30.36 -10.89 -3.68
N GLY A 538 30.25 -12.23 -3.60
CA GLY A 538 30.31 -13.01 -2.37
C GLY A 538 31.68 -13.62 -2.03
N GLY A 539 32.74 -13.31 -2.77
CA GLY A 539 34.10 -13.86 -2.58
C GLY A 539 35.11 -12.82 -2.08
N GLY A 540 34.89 -12.30 -0.87
CA GLY A 540 35.87 -11.37 -0.28
C GLY A 540 35.56 -10.96 1.16
N ALA A 541 36.21 -11.69 2.11
CA ALA A 541 36.45 -11.47 3.52
C ALA A 541 35.39 -11.99 4.48
#